data_57e57f26a4c7919a9960e9ff3ae383ef
#
_entry.id   57e57f26a4c7919a9960e9ff3ae383ef
#
_cell.length_a   1.000
_cell.length_b   1.000
_cell.length_c   1.000
_cell.angle_alpha   90.00
_cell.angle_beta   90.00
_cell.angle_gamma   90.00
#
_symmetry.space_group_name_H-M   'P 1'
#
loop_
_entity.id
_entity.type
_entity.pdbx_description
1 polymer ?
#
loop_
_entity_poly.entity_id
_entity_poly.type
_entity_poly.pdbx_seq_one_letter_code
_entity_poly.pdbx_strand_id
1 'polypeptide(L)'
;MGETSGPPTGTGARRFDVSGPRALALEFLRIAVGLVWALNLVFIVAPQNHWFADFSATALSYAPTTIGGPGLAQYVGAHAAVFSWLVALVTTYLAAAFLLGFTTRLACLVGGVFSAILLATQVGSTFVFPGGTDVGEHPLYLVIYIALVVGGAGRTLSVDRWLSDTLARRRAEHAARGLPVPRRAWTAGPSYRFFLAYFTAGILVSFAVTLGLMVAVPSSTPSGVGPTPVYYENLTVSLNPVNGWPQYTPANFTVPTGRVVFTITDHDSPMNWSQCPCVVSGTDKSVEMVNGSPDHIVPSSNVAHSFNIPQLGLDVYSPGQSVVVFTIDLINTGTFVWFCIAPCGAGANPYTTPPMGTPGFMTGTMTVS
;
A
#
# COMPACT_ATOMS: atom_id res chain seq x y z
N MET A 1 46.10 -26.85 55.92
CA MET A 1 44.69 -26.55 55.61
C MET A 1 44.68 -25.61 54.44
N GLY A 2 44.47 -26.15 53.25
CA GLY A 2 44.46 -25.40 51.99
C GLY A 2 43.05 -25.45 51.42
N GLU A 3 42.38 -24.29 51.42
CA GLU A 3 41.10 -24.09 50.71
C GLU A 3 41.33 -24.05 49.21
N THR A 4 40.85 -25.06 48.51
CA THR A 4 40.76 -25.07 47.05
C THR A 4 39.51 -24.27 46.63
N SER A 5 39.72 -23.01 46.21
CA SER A 5 38.69 -22.21 45.54
C SER A 5 38.32 -22.83 44.21
N GLY A 6 37.16 -23.45 44.13
CA GLY A 6 36.58 -23.94 42.88
C GLY A 6 36.34 -22.76 41.88
N PRO A 7 36.41 -23.03 40.56
CA PRO A 7 36.20 -22.01 39.54
C PRO A 7 34.76 -21.46 39.59
N PRO A 8 34.55 -20.17 39.33
CA PRO A 8 33.24 -19.58 39.34
C PRO A 8 32.38 -20.22 38.26
N THR A 9 31.32 -20.87 38.71
CA THR A 9 30.31 -21.48 37.87
C THR A 9 29.64 -20.42 37.02
N GLY A 10 29.64 -20.67 35.75
CA GLY A 10 29.27 -19.85 34.63
C GLY A 10 28.07 -18.92 34.82
N THR A 11 28.25 -17.76 34.28
CA THR A 11 27.20 -16.80 33.94
C THR A 11 26.08 -17.51 33.17
N GLY A 12 25.07 -17.96 33.91
CA GLY A 12 23.86 -18.52 33.34
C GLY A 12 23.20 -17.46 32.46
N ALA A 13 23.43 -17.54 31.17
CA ALA A 13 22.63 -16.81 30.21
C ALA A 13 21.17 -17.12 30.54
N ARG A 14 20.41 -16.13 31.05
CA ARG A 14 18.99 -16.28 31.34
C ARG A 14 18.33 -16.82 30.07
N ARG A 15 17.98 -18.09 30.07
CA ARG A 15 17.09 -18.65 29.07
C ARG A 15 15.77 -17.94 29.26
N PHE A 16 15.43 -17.05 28.33
CA PHE A 16 14.10 -16.46 28.28
C PHE A 16 13.09 -17.61 28.24
N ASP A 17 12.23 -17.68 29.23
CA ASP A 17 11.14 -18.65 29.24
C ASP A 17 10.20 -18.36 28.09
N VAL A 18 10.23 -19.22 27.08
CA VAL A 18 9.56 -19.06 25.78
C VAL A 18 8.12 -19.56 25.83
N SER A 19 7.66 -20.04 27.00
CA SER A 19 6.32 -20.65 27.18
C SER A 19 5.30 -19.73 27.87
N GLY A 20 5.72 -18.53 28.30
CA GLY A 20 4.85 -17.62 29.05
C GLY A 20 3.86 -16.82 28.20
N PRO A 21 2.87 -16.16 28.82
CA PRO A 21 1.86 -15.34 28.14
C PRO A 21 2.43 -14.27 27.22
N ARG A 22 3.61 -13.74 27.54
CA ARG A 22 4.32 -12.75 26.71
C ARG A 22 4.75 -13.32 25.37
N ALA A 23 5.21 -14.58 25.33
CA ALA A 23 5.61 -15.23 24.09
C ALA A 23 4.38 -15.46 23.20
N LEU A 24 3.25 -15.87 23.76
CA LEU A 24 2.00 -16.02 23.00
C LEU A 24 1.47 -14.69 22.46
N ALA A 25 1.57 -13.61 23.22
CA ALA A 25 1.18 -12.29 22.76
C ALA A 25 2.00 -11.82 21.54
N LEU A 26 3.31 -12.09 21.55
CA LEU A 26 4.18 -11.75 20.40
C LEU A 26 3.88 -12.62 19.16
N GLU A 27 3.54 -13.91 19.37
CA GLU A 27 3.12 -14.76 18.25
C GLU A 27 1.77 -14.33 17.67
N PHE A 28 0.82 -13.95 18.55
CA PHE A 28 -0.45 -13.37 18.11
C PHE A 28 -0.23 -12.10 17.28
N LEU A 29 0.60 -11.17 17.78
CA LEU A 29 0.94 -9.94 17.06
C LEU A 29 1.58 -10.24 15.70
N ARG A 30 2.50 -11.21 15.65
CA ARG A 30 3.13 -11.67 14.41
C ARG A 30 2.09 -12.18 13.40
N ILE A 31 1.17 -13.05 13.85
CA ILE A 31 0.11 -13.59 12.99
C ILE A 31 -0.83 -12.49 12.51
N ALA A 32 -1.20 -11.55 13.39
CA ALA A 32 -2.06 -10.42 13.03
C ALA A 32 -1.43 -9.56 11.92
N VAL A 33 -0.13 -9.24 12.04
CA VAL A 33 0.62 -8.56 10.97
C VAL A 33 0.64 -9.38 9.69
N GLY A 34 0.82 -10.70 9.79
CA GLY A 34 0.76 -11.60 8.64
C GLY A 34 -0.58 -11.59 7.93
N LEU A 35 -1.68 -11.52 8.67
CA LEU A 35 -3.03 -11.40 8.10
C LEU A 35 -3.22 -10.07 7.35
N VAL A 36 -2.72 -8.96 7.90
CA VAL A 36 -2.80 -7.67 7.21
C VAL A 36 -2.02 -7.70 5.90
N TRP A 37 -0.80 -8.26 5.89
CA TRP A 37 -0.04 -8.43 4.64
C TRP A 37 -0.72 -9.39 3.65
N ALA A 38 -1.42 -10.41 4.14
CA ALA A 38 -2.21 -11.30 3.28
C ALA A 38 -3.42 -10.57 2.65
N LEU A 39 -4.08 -9.69 3.40
CA LEU A 39 -5.16 -8.84 2.86
C LEU A 39 -4.62 -7.87 1.79
N ASN A 40 -3.46 -7.25 2.05
CA ASN A 40 -2.79 -6.42 1.04
C ASN A 40 -2.42 -7.22 -0.22
N LEU A 41 -1.99 -8.48 -0.07
CA LEU A 41 -1.73 -9.34 -1.22
C LEU A 41 -3.01 -9.63 -2.01
N VAL A 42 -4.12 -9.93 -1.32
CA VAL A 42 -5.43 -10.12 -1.99
C VAL A 42 -5.82 -8.87 -2.77
N PHE A 43 -5.61 -7.67 -2.20
CA PHE A 43 -5.83 -6.41 -2.91
C PHE A 43 -4.97 -6.30 -4.18
N ILE A 44 -3.68 -6.63 -4.10
CA ILE A 44 -2.74 -6.55 -5.24
C ILE A 44 -3.14 -7.52 -6.37
N VAL A 45 -3.56 -8.75 -6.02
CA VAL A 45 -3.86 -9.78 -7.04
C VAL A 45 -5.31 -9.75 -7.53
N ALA A 46 -6.19 -9.03 -6.86
CA ALA A 46 -7.59 -8.93 -7.24
C ALA A 46 -7.73 -8.19 -8.59
N PRO A 47 -8.32 -8.81 -9.62
CA PRO A 47 -8.35 -8.26 -10.98
C PRO A 47 -9.02 -6.89 -11.07
N GLN A 48 -10.03 -6.65 -10.22
CA GLN A 48 -10.77 -5.39 -10.17
C GLN A 48 -9.92 -4.18 -9.73
N ASN A 49 -8.78 -4.41 -9.10
CA ASN A 49 -7.94 -3.32 -8.61
C ASN A 49 -6.89 -2.85 -9.62
N HIS A 50 -6.80 -3.53 -10.76
CA HIS A 50 -5.89 -3.18 -11.87
C HIS A 50 -4.45 -2.83 -11.46
N TRP A 51 -3.99 -3.36 -10.30
CA TRP A 51 -2.73 -2.99 -9.63
C TRP A 51 -1.53 -2.85 -10.58
N PHE A 52 -1.32 -3.84 -11.45
CA PHE A 52 -0.16 -3.84 -12.35
C PHE A 52 -0.30 -2.83 -13.49
N ALA A 53 -1.52 -2.54 -13.92
CA ALA A 53 -1.79 -1.55 -14.96
C ALA A 53 -1.66 -0.11 -14.41
N ASP A 54 -2.17 0.12 -13.19
CA ASP A 54 -2.30 1.46 -12.61
C ASP A 54 -1.14 1.81 -11.67
N PHE A 55 -0.16 0.90 -11.49
CA PHE A 55 0.95 1.11 -10.56
C PHE A 55 1.76 2.37 -10.86
N SER A 56 1.95 2.71 -12.14
CA SER A 56 2.65 3.93 -12.54
C SER A 56 1.94 5.17 -12.01
N ALA A 57 0.63 5.24 -12.21
CA ALA A 57 -0.19 6.36 -11.74
C ALA A 57 -0.18 6.43 -10.20
N THR A 58 -0.33 5.28 -9.53
CA THR A 58 -0.24 5.20 -8.06
C THR A 58 1.12 5.69 -7.54
N ALA A 59 2.22 5.27 -8.15
CA ALA A 59 3.56 5.71 -7.74
C ALA A 59 3.73 7.22 -7.93
N LEU A 60 3.25 7.77 -9.04
CA LEU A 60 3.34 9.19 -9.35
C LEU A 60 2.43 10.05 -8.45
N SER A 61 1.32 9.51 -7.98
CA SER A 61 0.43 10.23 -7.04
C SER A 61 1.12 10.57 -5.72
N TYR A 62 2.17 9.84 -5.34
CA TYR A 62 2.98 10.15 -4.15
C TYR A 62 4.09 11.18 -4.40
N ALA A 63 4.29 11.64 -5.64
CA ALA A 63 5.36 12.59 -5.95
C ALA A 63 5.35 13.89 -5.09
N PRO A 64 4.17 14.49 -4.78
CA PRO A 64 4.13 15.69 -3.94
C PRO A 64 4.51 15.44 -2.49
N THR A 65 4.31 14.22 -1.98
CA THR A 65 4.49 13.86 -0.57
C THR A 65 5.81 13.16 -0.28
N THR A 66 6.62 12.91 -1.34
CA THR A 66 7.89 12.19 -1.23
C THR A 66 8.99 13.08 -0.63
N ILE A 67 9.69 12.58 0.38
CA ILE A 67 10.87 13.26 0.95
C ILE A 67 11.94 13.42 -0.13
N GLY A 68 12.47 14.63 -0.25
CA GLY A 68 13.52 14.94 -1.23
C GLY A 68 12.99 15.26 -2.63
N GLY A 69 11.67 15.38 -2.80
CA GLY A 69 11.03 15.78 -4.04
C GLY A 69 10.53 14.62 -4.93
N PRO A 70 9.97 14.92 -6.09
CA PRO A 70 9.23 13.96 -6.91
C PRO A 70 10.11 12.90 -7.60
N GLY A 71 11.44 13.05 -7.58
CA GLY A 71 12.34 12.22 -8.38
C GLY A 71 12.24 10.72 -8.10
N LEU A 72 12.06 10.30 -6.85
CA LEU A 72 11.88 8.88 -6.51
C LEU A 72 10.57 8.33 -7.08
N ALA A 73 9.47 9.04 -6.90
CA ALA A 73 8.16 8.63 -7.42
C ALA A 73 8.17 8.57 -8.96
N GLN A 74 8.79 9.53 -9.62
CA GLN A 74 8.98 9.55 -11.08
C GLN A 74 9.81 8.35 -11.55
N TYR A 75 10.92 8.04 -10.86
CA TYR A 75 11.74 6.88 -11.18
C TYR A 75 10.96 5.57 -11.03
N VAL A 76 10.23 5.41 -9.93
CA VAL A 76 9.39 4.23 -9.67
C VAL A 76 8.27 4.12 -10.71
N GLY A 77 7.59 5.22 -11.04
CA GLY A 77 6.55 5.26 -12.07
C GLY A 77 7.08 4.92 -13.48
N ALA A 78 8.26 5.42 -13.84
CA ALA A 78 8.91 5.09 -15.11
C ALA A 78 9.31 3.61 -15.23
N HIS A 79 9.51 2.93 -14.10
CA HIS A 79 9.88 1.51 -14.02
C HIS A 79 8.76 0.66 -13.40
N ALA A 80 7.51 1.06 -13.60
CA ALA A 80 6.33 0.51 -12.95
C ALA A 80 6.22 -1.03 -13.04
N ALA A 81 6.54 -1.62 -14.18
CA ALA A 81 6.51 -3.07 -14.36
C ALA A 81 7.44 -3.82 -13.38
N VAL A 82 8.63 -3.29 -13.10
CA VAL A 82 9.57 -3.90 -12.15
C VAL A 82 9.11 -3.69 -10.72
N PHE A 83 8.71 -2.46 -10.37
CA PHE A 83 8.35 -2.12 -9.01
C PHE A 83 7.02 -2.72 -8.57
N SER A 84 6.02 -2.83 -9.45
CA SER A 84 4.76 -3.50 -9.13
C SER A 84 4.96 -4.97 -8.76
N TRP A 85 5.80 -5.70 -9.51
CA TRP A 85 6.18 -7.06 -9.17
C TRP A 85 7.01 -7.14 -7.89
N LEU A 86 7.94 -6.21 -7.67
CA LEU A 86 8.73 -6.16 -6.44
C LEU A 86 7.84 -5.98 -5.21
N VAL A 87 6.86 -5.07 -5.26
CA VAL A 87 5.89 -4.86 -4.19
C VAL A 87 5.06 -6.14 -3.96
N ALA A 88 4.54 -6.77 -5.01
CA ALA A 88 3.78 -8.01 -4.90
C ALA A 88 4.61 -9.14 -4.26
N LEU A 89 5.86 -9.31 -4.67
CA LEU A 89 6.77 -10.32 -4.11
C LEU A 89 7.10 -10.04 -2.64
N VAL A 90 7.41 -8.81 -2.28
CA VAL A 90 7.69 -8.43 -0.89
C VAL A 90 6.45 -8.66 -0.03
N THR A 91 5.28 -8.23 -0.48
CA THR A 91 4.01 -8.43 0.23
C THR A 91 3.72 -9.92 0.44
N THR A 92 3.89 -10.75 -0.59
CA THR A 92 3.73 -12.21 -0.50
C THR A 92 4.71 -12.82 0.51
N TYR A 93 5.98 -12.41 0.46
CA TYR A 93 6.99 -12.87 1.38
C TYR A 93 6.64 -12.50 2.83
N LEU A 94 6.25 -11.26 3.10
CA LEU A 94 5.90 -10.78 4.43
C LEU A 94 4.66 -11.51 4.97
N ALA A 95 3.62 -11.68 4.16
CA ALA A 95 2.44 -12.45 4.52
C ALA A 95 2.80 -13.89 4.93
N ALA A 96 3.50 -14.61 4.07
CA ALA A 96 3.91 -15.99 4.34
C ALA A 96 4.86 -16.10 5.53
N ALA A 97 5.86 -15.24 5.63
CA ALA A 97 6.85 -15.26 6.70
C ALA A 97 6.21 -14.98 8.07
N PHE A 98 5.33 -14.01 8.17
CA PHE A 98 4.65 -13.71 9.43
C PHE A 98 3.57 -14.72 9.78
N LEU A 99 2.77 -15.21 8.84
CA LEU A 99 1.76 -16.24 9.12
C LEU A 99 2.39 -17.55 9.57
N LEU A 100 3.39 -18.03 8.85
CA LEU A 100 4.05 -19.32 9.13
C LEU A 100 5.11 -19.23 10.25
N GLY A 101 5.56 -18.03 10.59
CA GLY A 101 6.71 -17.84 11.47
C GLY A 101 8.01 -18.37 10.85
N PHE A 102 8.17 -18.12 9.55
CA PHE A 102 9.33 -18.53 8.78
C PHE A 102 10.23 -17.31 8.54
N THR A 103 11.52 -17.42 8.90
CA THR A 103 12.45 -16.28 8.80
C THR A 103 11.95 -14.99 9.45
N THR A 104 11.22 -15.07 10.56
CA THR A 104 10.55 -13.92 11.17
C THR A 104 11.45 -12.69 11.34
N ARG A 105 12.72 -12.87 11.74
CA ARG A 105 13.67 -11.75 11.90
C ARG A 105 14.03 -11.07 10.58
N LEU A 106 14.21 -11.87 9.54
CA LEU A 106 14.46 -11.34 8.20
C LEU A 106 13.21 -10.61 7.66
N ALA A 107 12.04 -11.20 7.89
CA ALA A 107 10.77 -10.55 7.53
C ALA A 107 10.59 -9.19 8.22
N CYS A 108 10.95 -9.08 9.50
CA CYS A 108 10.95 -7.79 10.20
C CYS A 108 11.94 -6.78 9.58
N LEU A 109 13.12 -7.23 9.16
CA LEU A 109 14.09 -6.36 8.49
C LEU A 109 13.56 -5.90 7.12
N VAL A 110 13.13 -6.83 6.29
CA VAL A 110 12.58 -6.53 4.94
C VAL A 110 11.34 -5.65 5.06
N GLY A 111 10.40 -6.01 5.94
CA GLY A 111 9.20 -5.22 6.19
C GLY A 111 9.52 -3.83 6.74
N GLY A 112 10.53 -3.74 7.63
CA GLY A 112 11.00 -2.46 8.16
C GLY A 112 11.56 -1.54 7.08
N VAL A 113 12.43 -2.05 6.22
CA VAL A 113 12.98 -1.28 5.09
C VAL A 113 11.85 -0.90 4.12
N PHE A 114 10.96 -1.81 3.80
CA PHE A 114 9.84 -1.56 2.90
C PHE A 114 8.88 -0.51 3.47
N SER A 115 8.48 -0.63 4.74
CA SER A 115 7.64 0.37 5.41
C SER A 115 8.34 1.74 5.54
N ALA A 116 9.66 1.77 5.74
CA ALA A 116 10.42 3.03 5.76
C ALA A 116 10.44 3.72 4.38
N ILE A 117 10.56 2.95 3.29
CA ILE A 117 10.47 3.49 1.93
C ILE A 117 9.07 4.05 1.67
N LEU A 118 8.02 3.30 2.01
CA LEU A 118 6.64 3.77 1.85
C LEU A 118 6.36 5.01 2.70
N LEU A 119 6.82 5.04 3.94
CA LEU A 119 6.74 6.23 4.78
C LEU A 119 7.45 7.43 4.13
N ALA A 120 8.63 7.23 3.55
CA ALA A 120 9.38 8.30 2.89
C ALA A 120 8.66 8.84 1.64
N THR A 121 7.86 8.02 0.95
CA THR A 121 7.05 8.47 -0.19
C THR A 121 5.75 9.18 0.24
N GLN A 122 5.22 8.86 1.42
CA GLN A 122 3.91 9.32 1.90
C GLN A 122 3.99 10.30 3.08
N VAL A 123 5.15 10.83 3.38
CA VAL A 123 5.39 11.68 4.56
C VAL A 123 4.40 12.86 4.65
N GLY A 124 4.12 13.53 3.54
CA GLY A 124 3.20 14.65 3.52
C GLY A 124 1.73 14.28 3.75
N SER A 125 1.36 13.01 3.60
CA SER A 125 -0.01 12.52 3.80
C SER A 125 -0.24 11.93 5.19
N THR A 126 0.81 11.68 5.99
CA THR A 126 0.67 11.07 7.32
C THR A 126 0.20 12.07 8.36
N PHE A 127 -0.62 11.63 9.32
CA PHE A 127 -1.15 12.47 10.40
C PHE A 127 -0.08 13.11 11.29
N VAL A 128 1.14 12.59 11.25
CA VAL A 128 2.30 13.14 11.99
C VAL A 128 2.70 14.52 11.47
N PHE A 129 2.32 14.85 10.24
CA PHE A 129 2.60 16.13 9.62
C PHE A 129 1.32 16.98 9.50
N PRO A 130 1.42 18.31 9.63
CA PRO A 130 0.25 19.18 9.48
C PRO A 130 -0.46 18.96 8.13
N GLY A 131 -1.74 18.62 8.19
CA GLY A 131 -2.56 18.38 6.99
C GLY A 131 -2.59 16.92 6.50
N GLY A 132 -1.83 16.01 7.11
CA GLY A 132 -1.89 14.60 6.77
C GLY A 132 -3.15 13.92 7.32
N THR A 133 -3.82 13.14 6.48
CA THR A 133 -5.04 12.39 6.81
C THR A 133 -4.82 10.89 6.97
N ASP A 134 -3.66 10.38 6.54
CA ASP A 134 -3.31 8.97 6.70
C ASP A 134 -3.00 8.65 8.16
N VAL A 135 -3.65 7.63 8.70
CA VAL A 135 -3.50 7.17 10.09
C VAL A 135 -2.08 6.62 10.37
N GLY A 136 -1.23 6.56 9.34
CA GLY A 136 0.18 6.24 9.52
C GLY A 136 0.45 4.77 9.80
N GLU A 137 -0.08 3.89 8.98
CA GLU A 137 0.17 2.44 9.09
C GLU A 137 1.67 2.12 9.12
N HIS A 138 2.46 2.78 8.30
CA HIS A 138 3.88 2.49 8.17
C HIS A 138 4.72 2.81 9.41
N PRO A 139 4.52 3.94 10.14
CA PRO A 139 5.15 4.16 11.43
C PRO A 139 4.79 3.09 12.45
N LEU A 140 3.52 2.65 12.47
CA LEU A 140 3.05 1.59 13.37
C LEU A 140 3.74 0.26 13.06
N TYR A 141 3.86 -0.11 11.78
CA TYR A 141 4.58 -1.31 11.39
C TYR A 141 6.04 -1.29 11.82
N LEU A 142 6.75 -0.17 11.70
CA LEU A 142 8.13 -0.06 12.16
C LEU A 142 8.26 -0.37 13.66
N VAL A 143 7.36 0.18 14.49
CA VAL A 143 7.33 -0.10 15.94
C VAL A 143 7.04 -1.59 16.19
N ILE A 144 6.09 -2.17 15.47
CA ILE A 144 5.74 -3.59 15.60
C ILE A 144 6.92 -4.48 15.21
N TYR A 145 7.61 -4.21 14.10
CA TYR A 145 8.77 -5.01 13.68
C TYR A 145 9.90 -4.96 14.71
N ILE A 146 10.18 -3.80 15.30
CA ILE A 146 11.14 -3.67 16.39
C ILE A 146 10.70 -4.52 17.59
N ALA A 147 9.43 -4.44 17.98
CA ALA A 147 8.89 -5.21 19.10
C ALA A 147 8.98 -6.73 18.85
N LEU A 148 8.69 -7.20 17.63
CA LEU A 148 8.80 -8.60 17.24
C LEU A 148 10.26 -9.10 17.27
N VAL A 149 11.21 -8.29 16.78
CA VAL A 149 12.64 -8.64 16.81
C VAL A 149 13.19 -8.69 18.23
N VAL A 150 12.95 -7.63 19.01
CA VAL A 150 13.45 -7.52 20.41
C VAL A 150 12.78 -8.55 21.30
N GLY A 151 11.47 -8.75 21.15
CA GLY A 151 10.69 -9.73 21.91
C GLY A 151 10.97 -11.17 21.51
N GLY A 152 11.62 -11.40 20.36
CA GLY A 152 11.97 -12.73 19.90
C GLY A 152 10.81 -13.55 19.38
N ALA A 153 9.87 -12.94 18.68
CA ALA A 153 8.79 -13.63 17.99
C ALA A 153 9.31 -14.71 17.03
N GLY A 154 8.48 -15.71 16.71
CA GLY A 154 8.87 -16.86 15.90
C GLY A 154 9.59 -17.97 16.67
N ARG A 155 9.52 -17.96 18.01
CA ARG A 155 10.17 -18.97 18.85
C ARG A 155 9.22 -20.01 19.44
N THR A 156 7.92 -19.83 19.31
CA THR A 156 6.93 -20.76 19.88
C THR A 156 6.10 -21.45 18.82
N LEU A 157 5.22 -20.75 18.15
CA LEU A 157 4.32 -21.28 17.11
C LEU A 157 4.87 -20.92 15.73
N SER A 158 5.96 -21.57 15.30
CA SER A 158 6.64 -21.18 14.06
C SER A 158 7.32 -22.34 13.35
N VAL A 159 7.44 -22.22 12.04
CA VAL A 159 8.22 -23.13 11.19
C VAL A 159 9.70 -23.07 11.58
N ASP A 160 10.21 -21.91 11.95
CA ASP A 160 11.61 -21.73 12.40
C ASP A 160 11.92 -22.59 13.62
N ARG A 161 10.99 -22.66 14.58
CA ARG A 161 11.13 -23.54 15.74
C ARG A 161 11.08 -25.01 15.37
N TRP A 162 10.05 -25.41 14.62
CA TRP A 162 9.89 -26.80 14.18
C TRP A 162 11.14 -27.29 13.43
N LEU A 163 11.71 -26.44 12.57
CA LEU A 163 12.92 -26.75 11.82
C LEU A 163 14.14 -26.88 12.75
N SER A 164 14.29 -25.94 13.71
CA SER A 164 15.41 -25.99 14.67
C SER A 164 15.35 -27.22 15.55
N ASP A 165 14.16 -27.60 16.05
CA ASP A 165 13.95 -28.77 16.89
C ASP A 165 14.20 -30.08 16.10
N THR A 166 13.76 -30.11 14.83
CA THR A 166 14.00 -31.26 13.95
C THR A 166 15.48 -31.46 13.66
N LEU A 167 16.19 -30.36 13.38
CA LEU A 167 17.63 -30.40 13.17
C LEU A 167 18.41 -30.79 14.46
N ALA A 168 17.94 -30.32 15.62
CA ALA A 168 18.54 -30.70 16.90
C ALA A 168 18.37 -32.21 17.18
N ARG A 169 17.18 -32.77 16.92
CA ARG A 169 16.92 -34.22 17.04
C ARG A 169 17.83 -35.03 16.10
N ARG A 170 17.89 -34.68 14.81
CA ARG A 170 18.77 -35.36 13.84
C ARG A 170 20.25 -35.32 14.26
N ARG A 171 20.72 -34.21 14.83
CA ARG A 171 22.12 -34.13 15.37
C ARG A 171 22.32 -35.02 16.53
N ALA A 172 21.39 -35.09 17.47
CA ALA A 172 21.46 -35.99 18.61
C ALA A 172 21.52 -37.47 18.16
N GLU A 173 20.71 -37.84 17.17
CA GLU A 173 20.73 -39.17 16.57
C GLU A 173 22.06 -39.49 15.87
N HIS A 174 22.63 -38.55 15.11
CA HIS A 174 23.95 -38.70 14.48
C HIS A 174 25.05 -38.88 15.53
N ALA A 175 25.04 -38.04 16.58
CA ALA A 175 25.98 -38.15 17.68
C ALA A 175 25.88 -39.50 18.40
N ALA A 176 24.64 -39.96 18.66
CA ALA A 176 24.41 -41.26 19.30
C ALA A 176 24.89 -42.46 18.48
N ARG A 177 24.90 -42.32 17.14
CA ARG A 177 25.40 -43.36 16.21
C ARG A 177 26.89 -43.22 15.87
N GLY A 178 27.64 -42.31 16.51
CA GLY A 178 29.04 -42.05 16.20
C GLY A 178 29.30 -41.49 14.78
N LEU A 179 28.24 -40.99 14.11
CA LEU A 179 28.36 -40.42 12.79
C LEU A 179 28.82 -38.95 12.87
N PRO A 180 29.51 -38.44 11.85
CA PRO A 180 29.94 -37.04 11.84
C PRO A 180 28.71 -36.11 11.98
N VAL A 181 28.72 -35.31 13.06
CA VAL A 181 27.66 -34.36 13.33
C VAL A 181 27.75 -33.19 12.34
N PRO A 182 26.71 -32.90 11.58
CA PRO A 182 26.72 -31.76 10.69
C PRO A 182 27.08 -30.47 11.42
N ARG A 183 28.08 -29.74 10.90
CA ARG A 183 28.53 -28.48 11.52
C ARG A 183 27.35 -27.54 11.78
N ARG A 184 27.40 -26.83 12.90
CA ARG A 184 26.42 -25.86 13.39
C ARG A 184 26.18 -24.72 12.39
N ALA A 185 25.51 -24.97 11.25
CA ALA A 185 25.25 -23.93 10.26
C ALA A 185 24.20 -22.91 10.73
N TRP A 186 23.30 -23.29 11.67
CA TRP A 186 22.15 -22.47 12.07
C TRP A 186 22.31 -21.66 13.36
N THR A 187 23.22 -22.01 14.24
CA THR A 187 23.35 -21.38 15.56
C THR A 187 24.45 -20.33 15.63
N ALA A 188 25.30 -20.23 14.60
CA ALA A 188 26.41 -19.28 14.55
C ALA A 188 26.12 -18.05 13.63
N GLY A 189 24.86 -17.85 13.26
CA GLY A 189 24.46 -16.97 12.17
C GLY A 189 24.49 -17.75 10.85
N PRO A 190 23.55 -17.50 9.95
CA PRO A 190 23.53 -18.16 8.66
C PRO A 190 24.84 -17.85 7.93
N SER A 191 25.55 -18.90 7.48
CA SER A 191 26.60 -18.67 6.49
C SER A 191 25.96 -17.94 5.31
N TYR A 192 26.66 -16.99 4.70
CA TYR A 192 26.16 -16.21 3.56
C TYR A 192 25.49 -17.08 2.49
N ARG A 193 26.04 -18.27 2.22
CA ARG A 193 25.46 -19.24 1.28
C ARG A 193 24.10 -19.77 1.71
N PHE A 194 23.92 -19.97 3.00
CA PHE A 194 22.67 -20.47 3.56
C PHE A 194 21.60 -19.37 3.55
N PHE A 195 21.98 -18.15 3.93
CA PHE A 195 21.14 -16.96 3.82
C PHE A 195 20.69 -16.74 2.37
N LEU A 196 21.62 -16.82 1.41
CA LEU A 196 21.31 -16.63 -0.01
C LEU A 196 20.37 -17.73 -0.53
N ALA A 197 20.60 -19.00 -0.20
CA ALA A 197 19.73 -20.10 -0.58
C ALA A 197 18.31 -19.94 -0.01
N TYR A 198 18.21 -19.52 1.25
CA TYR A 198 16.96 -19.34 1.95
C TYR A 198 16.17 -18.12 1.42
N PHE A 199 16.87 -17.04 1.17
CA PHE A 199 16.31 -15.84 0.56
C PHE A 199 15.83 -16.12 -0.88
N THR A 200 16.65 -16.82 -1.67
CA THR A 200 16.28 -17.23 -3.04
C THR A 200 15.07 -18.16 -3.03
N ALA A 201 15.05 -19.15 -2.15
CA ALA A 201 13.89 -20.04 -2.00
C ALA A 201 12.63 -19.25 -1.60
N GLY A 202 12.75 -18.29 -0.68
CA GLY A 202 11.65 -17.41 -0.28
C GLY A 202 11.10 -16.61 -1.46
N ILE A 203 11.97 -16.00 -2.25
CA ILE A 203 11.57 -15.26 -3.47
C ILE A 203 10.86 -16.19 -4.47
N LEU A 204 11.42 -17.36 -4.75
CA LEU A 204 10.82 -18.30 -5.70
C LEU A 204 9.46 -18.80 -5.25
N VAL A 205 9.30 -19.12 -3.96
CA VAL A 205 8.00 -19.49 -3.39
C VAL A 205 7.02 -18.34 -3.47
N SER A 206 7.45 -17.12 -3.11
CA SER A 206 6.61 -15.92 -3.20
C SER A 206 6.17 -15.65 -4.65
N PHE A 207 7.08 -15.81 -5.60
CA PHE A 207 6.75 -15.66 -7.02
C PHE A 207 5.73 -16.71 -7.48
N ALA A 208 5.95 -17.99 -7.13
CA ALA A 208 5.03 -19.06 -7.48
C ALA A 208 3.64 -18.88 -6.84
N VAL A 209 3.58 -18.44 -5.58
CA VAL A 209 2.31 -18.16 -4.89
C VAL A 209 1.60 -16.98 -5.53
N THR A 210 2.30 -15.87 -5.81
CA THR A 210 1.70 -14.70 -6.45
C THR A 210 1.15 -15.05 -7.83
N LEU A 211 1.94 -15.76 -8.65
CA LEU A 211 1.50 -16.22 -9.97
C LEU A 211 0.33 -17.20 -9.87
N GLY A 212 0.37 -18.13 -8.91
CA GLY A 212 -0.72 -19.07 -8.64
C GLY A 212 -2.01 -18.37 -8.23
N LEU A 213 -1.92 -17.34 -7.38
CA LEU A 213 -3.08 -16.53 -6.99
C LEU A 213 -3.64 -15.73 -8.17
N MET A 214 -2.79 -15.16 -9.03
CA MET A 214 -3.24 -14.45 -10.23
C MET A 214 -4.00 -15.38 -11.21
N VAL A 215 -3.57 -16.64 -11.32
CA VAL A 215 -4.26 -17.63 -12.17
C VAL A 215 -5.52 -18.18 -11.50
N ALA A 216 -5.49 -18.34 -10.17
CA ALA A 216 -6.59 -18.92 -9.40
C ALA A 216 -7.72 -17.91 -9.12
N VAL A 217 -7.41 -16.61 -9.03
CA VAL A 217 -8.44 -15.57 -8.93
C VAL A 217 -9.03 -15.41 -10.33
N PRO A 218 -10.27 -15.85 -10.57
CA PRO A 218 -10.86 -15.72 -11.89
C PRO A 218 -10.87 -14.22 -12.22
N SER A 219 -10.21 -13.87 -13.32
CA SER A 219 -10.48 -12.60 -13.95
C SER A 219 -11.98 -12.60 -14.21
N SER A 220 -12.70 -11.80 -13.47
CA SER A 220 -14.11 -11.53 -13.76
C SER A 220 -14.13 -10.69 -15.06
N THR A 221 -13.71 -11.33 -16.17
CA THR A 221 -14.14 -10.84 -17.47
C THR A 221 -15.64 -10.92 -17.45
N PRO A 222 -16.36 -9.80 -17.55
CA PRO A 222 -17.80 -9.83 -17.66
C PRO A 222 -18.13 -10.70 -18.86
N SER A 223 -18.60 -11.92 -18.61
CA SER A 223 -19.00 -12.84 -19.66
C SER A 223 -20.11 -12.19 -20.46
N GLY A 224 -19.82 -11.85 -21.74
CA GLY A 224 -20.84 -11.70 -22.77
C GLY A 224 -21.94 -10.70 -22.48
N VAL A 225 -21.63 -9.54 -21.95
CA VAL A 225 -22.58 -8.43 -21.91
C VAL A 225 -22.62 -7.86 -23.33
N GLY A 226 -23.79 -7.90 -23.95
CA GLY A 226 -24.07 -7.06 -25.12
C GLY A 226 -23.65 -5.59 -24.83
N PRO A 227 -23.62 -4.69 -25.78
CA PRO A 227 -23.07 -3.37 -25.56
C PRO A 227 -23.64 -2.80 -24.27
N THR A 228 -22.76 -2.70 -23.25
CA THR A 228 -23.13 -2.23 -21.91
C THR A 228 -23.73 -0.84 -22.10
N PRO A 229 -24.94 -0.55 -21.61
CA PRO A 229 -25.49 0.78 -21.72
C PRO A 229 -24.51 1.77 -21.09
N VAL A 230 -24.11 2.76 -21.88
CA VAL A 230 -23.24 3.83 -21.41
C VAL A 230 -24.12 4.87 -20.74
N TYR A 231 -23.85 5.14 -19.48
CA TYR A 231 -24.50 6.19 -18.72
C TYR A 231 -23.66 7.47 -18.81
N TYR A 232 -24.30 8.63 -18.82
CA TYR A 232 -23.64 9.94 -18.89
C TYR A 232 -23.99 10.74 -17.66
N GLU A 233 -22.99 11.23 -16.93
CA GLU A 233 -23.13 12.11 -15.78
C GLU A 233 -22.45 13.45 -16.05
N ASN A 234 -23.16 14.55 -15.76
CA ASN A 234 -22.67 15.89 -16.02
C ASN A 234 -22.50 16.65 -14.70
N LEU A 235 -21.30 17.12 -14.45
CA LEU A 235 -20.96 17.96 -13.32
C LEU A 235 -20.53 19.32 -13.81
N THR A 236 -20.93 20.37 -13.10
CA THR A 236 -20.48 21.73 -13.37
C THR A 236 -19.75 22.29 -12.17
N VAL A 237 -18.63 22.94 -12.40
CA VAL A 237 -17.88 23.64 -11.35
C VAL A 237 -17.98 25.15 -11.65
N SER A 238 -18.43 25.89 -10.67
CA SER A 238 -18.55 27.35 -10.75
C SER A 238 -18.58 27.97 -9.36
N LEU A 239 -18.31 29.26 -9.30
CA LEU A 239 -18.45 30.02 -8.06
C LEU A 239 -19.91 30.09 -7.61
N ASN A 240 -20.18 29.68 -6.38
CA ASN A 240 -21.49 29.84 -5.77
C ASN A 240 -21.82 31.34 -5.62
N PRO A 241 -22.97 31.81 -6.12
CA PRO A 241 -23.31 33.24 -6.16
C PRO A 241 -23.54 33.88 -4.79
N VAL A 242 -23.74 33.05 -3.74
CA VAL A 242 -24.02 33.57 -2.38
C VAL A 242 -22.73 33.89 -1.62
N ASN A 243 -21.73 33.02 -1.72
CA ASN A 243 -20.50 33.12 -0.93
C ASN A 243 -19.20 33.20 -1.75
N GLY A 244 -19.31 33.08 -3.08
CA GLY A 244 -18.16 33.13 -3.98
C GLY A 244 -17.25 31.91 -3.90
N TRP A 245 -17.70 30.83 -3.26
CA TRP A 245 -16.92 29.61 -3.15
C TRP A 245 -17.10 28.71 -4.37
N PRO A 246 -16.05 28.04 -4.86
CA PRO A 246 -16.20 27.05 -5.90
C PRO A 246 -17.07 25.87 -5.42
N GLN A 247 -17.93 25.40 -6.31
CA GLN A 247 -18.91 24.35 -6.00
C GLN A 247 -19.10 23.43 -7.20
N TYR A 248 -19.10 22.11 -6.93
CA TYR A 248 -19.59 21.11 -7.89
C TYR A 248 -21.12 21.01 -7.83
N THR A 249 -21.73 20.99 -8.98
CA THR A 249 -23.18 20.85 -9.12
C THR A 249 -23.51 19.75 -10.15
N PRO A 250 -24.20 18.67 -9.77
CA PRO A 250 -24.59 18.30 -8.40
C PRO A 250 -23.40 17.82 -7.58
N ALA A 251 -23.41 18.09 -6.26
CA ALA A 251 -22.40 17.55 -5.36
C ALA A 251 -22.71 16.11 -4.89
N ASN A 252 -24.01 15.75 -4.88
CA ASN A 252 -24.45 14.39 -4.57
C ASN A 252 -25.28 13.87 -5.74
N PHE A 253 -24.91 12.70 -6.24
CA PHE A 253 -25.55 12.12 -7.42
C PHE A 253 -25.53 10.59 -7.36
N THR A 254 -26.33 9.97 -8.24
CA THR A 254 -26.43 8.50 -8.34
C THR A 254 -26.18 8.08 -9.78
N VAL A 255 -25.33 7.09 -9.95
CA VAL A 255 -25.01 6.48 -11.24
C VAL A 255 -25.23 4.96 -11.17
N PRO A 256 -25.58 4.30 -12.28
CA PRO A 256 -25.70 2.84 -12.31
C PRO A 256 -24.32 2.16 -12.28
N THR A 257 -24.30 0.89 -11.95
CA THR A 257 -23.15 0.03 -12.25
C THR A 257 -22.95 -0.08 -13.77
N GLY A 258 -21.73 -0.26 -14.19
CA GLY A 258 -21.33 -0.35 -15.61
C GLY A 258 -20.46 0.81 -16.07
N ARG A 259 -20.49 1.05 -17.37
CA ARG A 259 -19.68 2.09 -18.00
C ARG A 259 -20.32 3.47 -17.87
N VAL A 260 -19.63 4.37 -17.17
CA VAL A 260 -20.11 5.74 -16.95
C VAL A 260 -19.14 6.72 -17.60
N VAL A 261 -19.66 7.64 -18.38
CA VAL A 261 -18.93 8.78 -18.95
C VAL A 261 -19.28 10.00 -18.15
N PHE A 262 -18.30 10.58 -17.51
CA PHE A 262 -18.42 11.85 -16.80
C PHE A 262 -18.03 13.02 -17.71
N THR A 263 -18.76 14.11 -17.59
CA THR A 263 -18.39 15.40 -18.17
C THR A 263 -18.33 16.42 -17.05
N ILE A 264 -17.18 17.01 -16.82
CA ILE A 264 -17.00 18.13 -15.88
C ILE A 264 -16.83 19.40 -16.71
N THR A 265 -17.71 20.36 -16.53
CA THR A 265 -17.60 21.72 -17.12
C THR A 265 -17.12 22.67 -16.03
N ASP A 266 -15.87 23.12 -16.14
CA ASP A 266 -15.25 24.03 -15.20
C ASP A 266 -15.25 25.44 -15.72
N HIS A 267 -15.88 26.36 -14.96
CA HIS A 267 -15.99 27.78 -15.30
C HIS A 267 -15.00 28.65 -14.54
N ASP A 268 -14.30 28.08 -13.57
CA ASP A 268 -13.38 28.83 -12.73
C ASP A 268 -12.03 29.05 -13.43
N SER A 269 -11.28 30.04 -12.98
CA SER A 269 -9.95 30.30 -13.52
C SER A 269 -8.95 29.32 -12.99
N PRO A 270 -7.93 28.93 -13.78
CA PRO A 270 -6.88 28.06 -13.30
C PRO A 270 -6.12 28.68 -12.13
N MET A 271 -5.71 27.84 -11.19
CA MET A 271 -4.83 28.20 -10.11
C MET A 271 -3.44 27.59 -10.36
N ASN A 272 -2.40 28.27 -9.96
CA ASN A 272 -1.04 27.71 -10.04
C ASN A 272 -0.80 26.74 -8.88
N TRP A 273 -0.95 25.45 -9.14
CA TRP A 273 -0.70 24.40 -8.15
C TRP A 273 0.68 23.79 -8.35
N SER A 274 1.72 24.50 -7.92
CA SER A 274 3.13 24.16 -8.18
C SER A 274 3.59 22.77 -7.68
N GLN A 275 2.81 22.11 -6.84
CA GLN A 275 3.16 20.80 -6.24
C GLN A 275 2.35 19.63 -6.82
N CYS A 276 1.51 19.86 -7.80
CA CYS A 276 0.68 18.82 -8.38
C CYS A 276 1.46 18.03 -9.46
N PRO A 277 1.58 16.73 -9.36
CA PRO A 277 1.97 15.89 -10.49
C PRO A 277 0.84 15.77 -11.50
N CYS A 278 -0.41 16.01 -11.10
CA CYS A 278 -1.67 16.01 -11.84
C CYS A 278 -1.77 14.87 -12.86
N VAL A 279 -1.47 13.66 -12.41
CA VAL A 279 -1.52 12.45 -13.22
C VAL A 279 -2.90 11.85 -13.13
N VAL A 280 -3.55 11.66 -14.27
CA VAL A 280 -4.88 11.07 -14.37
C VAL A 280 -4.81 9.58 -14.03
N SER A 281 -5.68 9.12 -13.14
CA SER A 281 -5.77 7.70 -12.77
C SER A 281 -7.21 7.23 -12.57
N GLY A 282 -7.40 5.89 -12.59
CA GLY A 282 -8.71 5.25 -12.36
C GLY A 282 -9.73 5.42 -13.47
N THR A 283 -9.41 6.15 -14.54
CA THR A 283 -10.23 6.27 -15.74
C THR A 283 -9.88 5.18 -16.75
N ASP A 284 -10.71 4.98 -17.78
CA ASP A 284 -10.36 4.11 -18.91
C ASP A 284 -9.04 4.57 -19.54
N LYS A 285 -8.03 3.68 -19.53
CA LYS A 285 -6.66 3.92 -20.01
C LYS A 285 -5.90 5.03 -19.28
N SER A 286 -6.31 5.43 -18.08
CA SER A 286 -5.73 6.54 -17.32
C SER A 286 -5.66 7.83 -18.19
N VAL A 287 -6.75 8.15 -18.87
CA VAL A 287 -6.87 9.29 -19.77
C VAL A 287 -8.12 10.10 -19.38
N GLU A 288 -8.00 11.40 -19.44
CA GLU A 288 -9.13 12.32 -19.53
C GLU A 288 -9.05 13.13 -20.84
N MET A 289 -10.18 13.55 -21.35
CA MET A 289 -10.26 14.39 -22.54
C MET A 289 -10.49 15.84 -22.11
N VAL A 290 -9.50 16.68 -22.26
CA VAL A 290 -9.58 18.11 -21.95
C VAL A 290 -9.88 18.87 -23.24
N ASN A 291 -11.05 19.50 -23.31
CA ASN A 291 -11.51 20.21 -24.52
C ASN A 291 -11.38 19.38 -25.81
N GLY A 292 -11.61 18.06 -25.69
CA GLY A 292 -11.53 17.11 -26.81
C GLY A 292 -10.14 16.58 -27.10
N SER A 293 -9.11 16.95 -26.36
CA SER A 293 -7.73 16.41 -26.48
C SER A 293 -7.44 15.44 -25.32
N PRO A 294 -6.82 14.27 -25.61
CA PRO A 294 -6.49 13.30 -24.56
C PRO A 294 -5.29 13.81 -23.75
N ASP A 295 -5.44 13.79 -22.42
CA ASP A 295 -4.38 14.10 -21.46
C ASP A 295 -4.23 12.99 -20.43
N HIS A 296 -2.99 12.63 -20.11
CA HIS A 296 -2.61 11.74 -19.01
C HIS A 296 -2.04 12.52 -17.81
N ILE A 297 -1.52 13.72 -18.10
CA ILE A 297 -0.90 14.62 -17.12
C ILE A 297 -1.36 16.03 -17.42
N VAL A 298 -2.11 16.63 -16.52
CA VAL A 298 -2.55 18.02 -16.66
C VAL A 298 -1.44 18.95 -16.15
N PRO A 299 -1.04 19.98 -16.90
CA PRO A 299 -0.08 20.97 -16.40
C PRO A 299 -0.59 21.62 -15.12
N SER A 300 0.22 21.58 -14.08
CA SER A 300 -0.15 22.09 -12.75
C SER A 300 -0.56 23.57 -12.74
N SER A 301 -0.03 24.36 -13.68
CA SER A 301 -0.40 25.77 -13.87
C SER A 301 -1.82 25.97 -14.41
N ASN A 302 -2.41 24.94 -15.00
CA ASN A 302 -3.73 25.02 -15.67
C ASN A 302 -4.85 24.46 -14.80
N VAL A 303 -4.55 23.73 -13.73
CA VAL A 303 -5.56 23.10 -12.87
C VAL A 303 -6.32 24.16 -12.09
N ALA A 304 -7.64 24.08 -12.10
CA ALA A 304 -8.51 24.82 -11.21
C ALA A 304 -9.01 23.90 -10.08
N HIS A 305 -9.49 22.72 -10.44
CA HIS A 305 -10.09 21.78 -9.49
C HIS A 305 -9.66 20.35 -9.78
N SER A 306 -10.09 19.42 -8.93
CA SER A 306 -9.93 18.00 -9.17
C SER A 306 -11.15 17.22 -8.67
N PHE A 307 -11.34 16.01 -9.20
CA PHE A 307 -12.39 15.11 -8.79
C PHE A 307 -11.76 13.76 -8.46
N ASN A 308 -11.67 13.46 -7.16
CA ASN A 308 -10.91 12.33 -6.64
C ASN A 308 -11.82 11.43 -5.82
N ILE A 309 -11.76 10.11 -6.10
CA ILE A 309 -12.43 9.06 -5.32
C ILE A 309 -11.39 8.01 -4.97
N PRO A 310 -10.73 8.09 -3.80
CA PRO A 310 -9.64 7.19 -3.44
C PRO A 310 -10.04 5.72 -3.41
N GLN A 311 -11.29 5.42 -3.00
CA GLN A 311 -11.80 4.06 -2.97
C GLN A 311 -11.87 3.40 -4.36
N LEU A 312 -11.85 4.21 -5.43
CA LEU A 312 -11.83 3.75 -6.82
C LEU A 312 -10.48 4.00 -7.49
N GLY A 313 -9.51 4.57 -6.78
CA GLY A 313 -8.23 5.01 -7.35
C GLY A 313 -8.40 6.09 -8.42
N LEU A 314 -9.52 6.84 -8.37
CA LEU A 314 -9.86 7.84 -9.38
C LEU A 314 -9.26 9.19 -9.01
N ASP A 315 -8.42 9.70 -9.91
CA ASP A 315 -7.87 11.06 -9.88
C ASP A 315 -8.04 11.71 -11.24
N VAL A 316 -8.88 12.73 -11.30
CA VAL A 316 -9.19 13.54 -12.49
C VAL A 316 -8.92 14.99 -12.15
N TYR A 317 -8.32 15.73 -13.08
CA TYR A 317 -7.92 17.11 -12.88
C TYR A 317 -8.65 18.01 -13.88
N SER A 318 -9.31 19.02 -13.36
CA SER A 318 -10.04 19.98 -14.18
C SER A 318 -9.20 21.24 -14.41
N PRO A 319 -8.69 21.45 -15.63
CA PRO A 319 -8.14 22.74 -16.00
C PRO A 319 -9.22 23.82 -15.93
N GLY A 320 -8.84 25.02 -15.52
CA GLY A 320 -9.79 26.13 -15.48
C GLY A 320 -10.36 26.45 -16.85
N GLN A 321 -11.64 26.83 -16.88
CA GLN A 321 -12.37 27.21 -18.10
C GLN A 321 -12.34 26.12 -19.19
N SER A 322 -12.53 24.87 -18.77
CA SER A 322 -12.43 23.70 -19.64
C SER A 322 -13.62 22.75 -19.49
N VAL A 323 -13.69 21.82 -20.45
CA VAL A 323 -14.59 20.67 -20.38
C VAL A 323 -13.71 19.42 -20.31
N VAL A 324 -13.84 18.67 -19.23
CA VAL A 324 -13.13 17.40 -19.00
C VAL A 324 -14.11 16.25 -19.16
N VAL A 325 -13.76 15.28 -19.99
CA VAL A 325 -14.55 14.06 -20.18
C VAL A 325 -13.70 12.86 -19.86
N PHE A 326 -14.19 11.99 -19.00
CA PHE A 326 -13.53 10.73 -18.68
C PHE A 326 -14.52 9.58 -18.54
N THR A 327 -14.03 8.37 -18.65
CA THR A 327 -14.84 7.15 -18.55
C THR A 327 -14.33 6.29 -17.42
N ILE A 328 -15.25 5.70 -16.66
CA ILE A 328 -14.95 4.74 -15.59
C ILE A 328 -15.92 3.56 -15.67
N ASP A 329 -15.42 2.36 -15.39
CA ASP A 329 -16.23 1.15 -15.28
C ASP A 329 -16.52 0.86 -13.78
N LEU A 330 -17.76 1.09 -13.36
CA LEU A 330 -18.23 0.90 -11.99
C LEU A 330 -18.80 -0.50 -11.80
N ILE A 331 -18.07 -1.36 -11.10
CA ILE A 331 -18.47 -2.78 -10.92
C ILE A 331 -19.12 -3.06 -9.57
N ASN A 332 -18.91 -2.22 -8.57
CA ASN A 332 -19.43 -2.39 -7.22
C ASN A 332 -20.47 -1.34 -6.89
N THR A 333 -21.60 -1.76 -6.33
CA THR A 333 -22.58 -0.85 -5.74
C THR A 333 -22.06 -0.28 -4.42
N GLY A 334 -22.46 0.94 -4.08
CA GLY A 334 -22.08 1.58 -2.82
C GLY A 334 -22.13 3.08 -2.88
N THR A 335 -21.80 3.71 -1.75
CA THR A 335 -21.68 5.18 -1.69
C THR A 335 -20.21 5.52 -1.51
N PHE A 336 -19.69 6.30 -2.42
CA PHE A 336 -18.30 6.74 -2.49
C PHE A 336 -18.24 8.24 -2.20
N VAL A 337 -17.32 8.63 -1.34
CA VAL A 337 -17.04 10.06 -1.10
C VAL A 337 -16.04 10.53 -2.14
N TRP A 338 -16.39 11.59 -2.84
CA TRP A 338 -15.48 12.30 -3.71
C TRP A 338 -15.07 13.64 -3.08
N PHE A 339 -13.89 14.14 -3.42
CA PHE A 339 -13.42 15.46 -2.98
C PHE A 339 -12.40 16.04 -3.95
N CYS A 340 -12.29 17.36 -3.95
CA CYS A 340 -11.24 18.09 -4.61
C CYS A 340 -9.99 18.11 -3.73
N ILE A 341 -8.81 17.80 -4.31
CA ILE A 341 -7.51 17.91 -3.63
C ILE A 341 -6.72 19.14 -4.06
N ALA A 342 -7.19 19.87 -5.06
CA ALA A 342 -6.60 21.15 -5.43
C ALA A 342 -6.80 22.18 -4.30
N PRO A 343 -5.87 23.15 -4.11
CA PRO A 343 -5.94 24.12 -3.02
C PRO A 343 -7.01 25.20 -3.21
N CYS A 344 -8.29 24.80 -3.26
CA CYS A 344 -9.45 25.65 -3.57
C CYS A 344 -9.96 26.45 -2.37
N GLY A 345 -9.40 26.28 -1.17
CA GLY A 345 -9.79 27.00 0.02
C GLY A 345 -9.24 28.43 0.09
N ALA A 346 -9.82 29.25 0.95
CA ALA A 346 -9.41 30.61 1.18
C ALA A 346 -8.33 30.76 2.24
N GLY A 347 -7.46 31.76 2.13
CA GLY A 347 -6.49 32.14 3.15
C GLY A 347 -5.19 31.36 3.13
N ALA A 348 -4.49 31.31 4.29
CA ALA A 348 -3.14 30.77 4.41
C ALA A 348 -3.07 29.23 4.31
N ASN A 349 -4.19 28.54 4.51
CA ASN A 349 -4.25 27.09 4.37
C ASN A 349 -5.40 26.68 3.43
N PRO A 350 -5.18 26.77 2.11
CA PRO A 350 -6.23 26.53 1.12
C PRO A 350 -6.69 25.07 1.02
N TYR A 351 -6.05 24.14 1.71
CA TYR A 351 -6.42 22.72 1.72
C TYR A 351 -7.45 22.37 2.80
N THR A 352 -7.57 23.15 3.85
CA THR A 352 -8.41 22.83 5.02
C THR A 352 -9.48 23.87 5.32
N THR A 353 -9.40 25.03 4.70
CA THR A 353 -10.39 26.10 4.87
C THR A 353 -11.54 25.94 3.88
N PRO A 354 -12.76 26.43 4.21
CA PRO A 354 -13.87 26.42 3.27
C PRO A 354 -13.48 27.00 1.90
N PRO A 355 -13.97 26.43 0.81
CA PRO A 355 -15.00 25.39 0.64
C PRO A 355 -14.52 23.94 0.83
N MET A 356 -13.21 23.74 1.02
CA MET A 356 -12.63 22.41 1.22
C MET A 356 -13.22 21.77 2.47
N GLY A 357 -13.59 20.48 2.38
CA GLY A 357 -14.23 19.78 3.50
C GLY A 357 -15.66 20.23 3.85
N THR A 358 -16.20 21.22 3.16
CA THR A 358 -17.60 21.63 3.34
C THR A 358 -18.49 20.79 2.42
N PRO A 359 -19.38 19.93 2.98
CA PRO A 359 -20.27 19.10 2.17
C PRO A 359 -21.11 19.94 1.20
N GLY A 360 -21.20 19.48 -0.04
CA GLY A 360 -21.95 20.17 -1.07
C GLY A 360 -21.19 21.22 -1.88
N PHE A 361 -19.88 21.43 -1.57
CA PHE A 361 -19.01 22.33 -2.34
C PHE A 361 -17.89 21.55 -3.06
N MET A 362 -16.73 21.40 -2.41
CA MET A 362 -15.57 20.70 -2.95
C MET A 362 -15.50 19.24 -2.45
N THR A 363 -16.57 18.73 -1.89
CA THR A 363 -16.76 17.33 -1.51
C THR A 363 -18.25 16.97 -1.57
N GLY A 364 -18.52 15.72 -1.87
CA GLY A 364 -19.86 15.17 -1.95
C GLY A 364 -19.86 13.64 -2.02
N THR A 365 -20.98 13.08 -2.47
CA THR A 365 -21.15 11.63 -2.55
C THR A 365 -21.62 11.20 -3.93
N MET A 366 -21.02 10.12 -4.43
CA MET A 366 -21.48 9.35 -5.58
C MET A 366 -22.06 8.03 -5.09
N THR A 367 -23.33 7.78 -5.35
CA THR A 367 -23.97 6.49 -5.08
C THR A 367 -24.00 5.67 -6.36
N VAL A 368 -23.44 4.46 -6.31
CA VAL A 368 -23.50 3.49 -7.40
C VAL A 368 -24.57 2.48 -7.07
N SER A 369 -25.58 2.30 -7.92
CA SER A 369 -26.76 1.47 -7.70
C SER A 369 -27.00 0.43 -8.82
#